data_145f8f858b88e1d2527cb7ce008f3d3f
#
_entry.id   145f8f858b88e1d2527cb7ce008f3d3f
#
_cell.length_a   1.000
_cell.length_b   1.000
_cell.length_c   1.000
_cell.angle_alpha   90.00
_cell.angle_beta   90.00
_cell.angle_gamma   90.00
#
_symmetry.space_group_name_H-M   'P 1'
#
loop_
_entity.id
_entity.type
_entity.pdbx_description
1 polymer ?
#
loop_
_entity_poly.entity_id
_entity_poly.type
_entity_poly.pdbx_seq_one_letter_code
_entity_poly.pdbx_strand_id
1 'polypeptide(L)'
;GFKVEIFEQADDVGGTWYWNKYPGARCDIESMDYSYSFSEDLQQEWNWKEKYGTQPELLEYAKFVCKKFGLRKNINFNTKIIKSKFSKEKQKWIVTTDKQKVIECEHLILATGNLSTPNTPKIPGLNNYKGNIYHTGAWPKEMPDFKGRKVGVIGTGSSAVQSIPIISNTAEKLIVFQRTPNFSLPARHRDLPKDKREEYKKNYKKYR
;
A
#
# COMPACT_ATOMS: atom_id res chain seq x y z
N GLY A 1 1.20 -24.30 19.58
CA GLY A 1 1.37 -23.40 18.45
C GLY A 1 2.58 -22.49 18.63
N PHE A 2 2.97 -21.74 17.62
CA PHE A 2 4.09 -20.80 17.70
C PHE A 2 3.71 -19.56 18.50
N LYS A 3 4.66 -19.03 19.29
CA LYS A 3 4.58 -17.69 19.85
C LYS A 3 5.05 -16.71 18.76
N VAL A 4 4.19 -15.81 18.32
CA VAL A 4 4.48 -14.87 17.22
C VAL A 4 4.45 -13.45 17.74
N GLU A 5 5.48 -12.66 17.39
CA GLU A 5 5.54 -11.22 17.58
C GLU A 5 5.71 -10.55 16.20
N ILE A 6 4.95 -9.51 15.94
CA ILE A 6 4.99 -8.74 14.69
C ILE A 6 5.51 -7.34 15.02
N PHE A 7 6.37 -6.79 14.18
CA PHE A 7 6.91 -5.44 14.31
C PHE A 7 6.53 -4.63 13.09
N GLU A 8 5.88 -3.49 13.31
CA GLU A 8 5.45 -2.55 12.27
C GLU A 8 5.96 -1.16 12.61
N GLN A 9 6.61 -0.50 11.64
CA GLN A 9 7.11 0.86 11.83
C GLN A 9 6.01 1.92 11.84
N ALA A 10 4.86 1.63 11.22
CA ALA A 10 3.67 2.50 11.25
C ALA A 10 2.96 2.44 12.62
N ASP A 11 2.06 3.37 12.85
CA ASP A 11 1.16 3.39 14.01
C ASP A 11 -0.09 2.51 13.81
N ASP A 12 -0.30 1.97 12.60
CA ASP A 12 -1.43 1.11 12.28
C ASP A 12 -1.07 0.08 11.19
N VAL A 13 -1.99 -0.84 10.95
CA VAL A 13 -1.91 -1.85 9.89
C VAL A 13 -2.20 -1.27 8.52
N GLY A 14 -1.83 -2.00 7.47
CA GLY A 14 -2.21 -1.68 6.09
C GLY A 14 -1.04 -1.69 5.11
N GLY A 15 0.21 -1.62 5.57
CA GLY A 15 1.41 -1.71 4.73
C GLY A 15 1.35 -0.76 3.54
N THR A 16 1.34 -1.30 2.31
CA THR A 16 1.24 -0.50 1.08
C THR A 16 0.08 0.50 1.13
N TRP A 17 -1.09 0.11 1.63
CA TRP A 17 -2.29 0.95 1.68
C TRP A 17 -2.30 1.93 2.84
N TYR A 18 -1.47 1.74 3.82
CA TYR A 18 -1.20 2.73 4.85
C TYR A 18 -0.30 3.86 4.33
N TRP A 19 0.76 3.51 3.58
CA TRP A 19 1.80 4.45 3.14
C TRP A 19 1.48 5.18 1.83
N ASN A 20 0.90 4.50 0.84
CA ASN A 20 0.68 5.03 -0.50
C ASN A 20 -0.66 5.76 -0.60
N LYS A 21 -0.67 7.04 -0.23
CA LYS A 21 -1.87 7.91 -0.17
C LYS A 21 -1.93 8.94 -1.29
N TYR A 22 -1.18 8.74 -2.37
CA TYR A 22 -1.21 9.67 -3.49
C TYR A 22 -2.60 9.74 -4.14
N PRO A 23 -2.96 10.87 -4.80
CA PRO A 23 -4.29 11.03 -5.40
C PRO A 23 -4.63 9.90 -6.37
N GLY A 24 -5.81 9.32 -6.22
CA GLY A 24 -6.27 8.24 -7.08
C GLY A 24 -5.66 6.87 -6.82
N ALA A 25 -4.85 6.70 -5.77
CA ALA A 25 -4.24 5.41 -5.42
C ALA A 25 -5.28 4.29 -5.30
N ARG A 26 -5.08 3.21 -6.04
CA ARG A 26 -5.96 2.04 -6.08
C ARG A 26 -5.22 0.79 -6.51
N CYS A 27 -5.82 -0.36 -6.25
CA CYS A 27 -5.28 -1.63 -6.71
C CYS A 27 -5.47 -1.81 -8.22
N ASP A 28 -4.50 -2.44 -8.87
CA ASP A 28 -4.57 -2.82 -10.30
C ASP A 28 -5.16 -4.24 -10.48
N ILE A 29 -5.44 -4.94 -9.37
CA ILE A 29 -6.12 -6.24 -9.33
C ILE A 29 -7.58 -6.03 -8.94
N GLU A 30 -8.48 -6.81 -9.52
CA GLU A 30 -9.90 -6.73 -9.18
C GLU A 30 -10.12 -7.03 -7.68
N SER A 31 -10.98 -6.25 -7.04
CA SER A 31 -11.18 -6.29 -5.58
C SER A 31 -11.52 -7.68 -5.06
N MET A 32 -12.32 -8.44 -5.80
CA MET A 32 -12.73 -9.78 -5.40
C MET A 32 -11.55 -10.76 -5.39
N ASP A 33 -10.60 -10.61 -6.32
CA ASP A 33 -9.39 -11.44 -6.40
C ASP A 33 -8.32 -10.97 -5.40
N TYR A 34 -8.32 -9.69 -5.05
CA TYR A 34 -7.40 -9.11 -4.07
C TYR A 34 -7.77 -9.44 -2.61
N SER A 35 -8.93 -10.03 -2.37
CA SER A 35 -9.38 -10.47 -1.04
C SER A 35 -8.55 -11.64 -0.51
N TYR A 36 -8.38 -11.74 0.81
CA TYR A 36 -7.81 -12.94 1.42
C TYR A 36 -8.71 -14.16 1.24
N SER A 37 -8.10 -15.32 0.99
CA SER A 37 -8.83 -16.59 0.70
C SER A 37 -8.84 -17.57 1.87
N PHE A 38 -8.12 -17.28 2.95
CA PHE A 38 -7.95 -18.23 4.07
C PHE A 38 -9.19 -18.38 4.96
N SER A 39 -10.22 -17.55 4.79
CA SER A 39 -11.46 -17.58 5.59
C SER A 39 -12.67 -17.31 4.71
N GLU A 40 -13.59 -18.27 4.64
CA GLU A 40 -14.87 -18.13 3.93
C GLU A 40 -15.73 -17.03 4.57
N ASP A 41 -15.82 -16.98 5.91
CA ASP A 41 -16.57 -15.95 6.64
C ASP A 41 -16.08 -14.55 6.30
N LEU A 42 -14.74 -14.37 6.23
CA LEU A 42 -14.15 -13.09 5.84
C LEU A 42 -14.62 -12.66 4.44
N GLN A 43 -14.65 -13.61 3.50
CA GLN A 43 -15.07 -13.36 2.12
C GLN A 43 -16.56 -13.01 2.03
N GLN A 44 -17.39 -13.62 2.88
CA GLN A 44 -18.83 -13.35 2.90
C GLN A 44 -19.18 -12.03 3.61
N GLU A 45 -18.45 -11.64 4.63
CA GLU A 45 -18.74 -10.43 5.40
C GLU A 45 -18.32 -9.13 4.67
N TRP A 46 -17.15 -9.12 4.01
CA TRP A 46 -16.67 -7.92 3.34
C TRP A 46 -17.40 -7.64 2.03
N ASN A 47 -17.73 -6.38 1.79
CA ASN A 47 -18.42 -5.93 0.57
C ASN A 47 -17.59 -4.86 -0.15
N TRP A 48 -16.91 -5.27 -1.20
CA TRP A 48 -16.20 -4.35 -2.08
C TRP A 48 -17.18 -3.43 -2.81
N LYS A 49 -16.86 -2.14 -2.89
CA LYS A 49 -17.69 -1.12 -3.55
C LYS A 49 -17.41 -1.06 -5.03
N GLU A 50 -16.14 -1.16 -5.42
CA GLU A 50 -15.65 -0.94 -6.77
C GLU A 50 -14.91 -2.16 -7.32
N LYS A 51 -14.86 -2.27 -8.66
CA LYS A 51 -14.12 -3.34 -9.35
C LYS A 51 -12.64 -3.34 -8.96
N TYR A 52 -12.02 -2.17 -8.85
CA TYR A 52 -10.66 -1.98 -8.36
C TYR A 52 -10.71 -1.13 -7.10
N GLY A 53 -10.40 -1.72 -5.96
CA GLY A 53 -10.51 -1.05 -4.66
C GLY A 53 -9.60 0.18 -4.57
N THR A 54 -10.14 1.25 -4.01
CA THR A 54 -9.38 2.46 -3.70
C THR A 54 -8.47 2.25 -2.49
N GLN A 55 -7.43 3.07 -2.36
CA GLN A 55 -6.54 3.03 -1.20
C GLN A 55 -7.29 3.09 0.14
N PRO A 56 -8.27 4.00 0.36
CA PRO A 56 -9.01 4.02 1.61
C PRO A 56 -9.78 2.72 1.88
N GLU A 57 -10.44 2.16 0.87
CA GLU A 57 -11.20 0.92 1.03
C GLU A 57 -10.29 -0.28 1.36
N LEU A 58 -9.13 -0.35 0.71
CA LEU A 58 -8.14 -1.40 0.98
C LEU A 58 -7.54 -1.28 2.38
N LEU A 59 -7.30 -0.05 2.85
CA LEU A 59 -6.87 0.19 4.22
C LEU A 59 -7.93 -0.22 5.23
N GLU A 60 -9.20 0.12 4.98
CA GLU A 60 -10.32 -0.30 5.82
C GLU A 60 -10.45 -1.83 5.85
N TYR A 61 -10.27 -2.50 4.70
CA TYR A 61 -10.25 -3.95 4.63
C TYR A 61 -9.14 -4.56 5.49
N ALA A 62 -7.91 -4.03 5.41
CA ALA A 62 -6.80 -4.48 6.25
C ALA A 62 -7.09 -4.31 7.75
N LYS A 63 -7.69 -3.18 8.14
CA LYS A 63 -8.14 -2.91 9.52
C LYS A 63 -9.24 -3.87 9.96
N PHE A 64 -10.21 -4.12 9.09
CA PHE A 64 -11.29 -5.07 9.33
C PHE A 64 -10.74 -6.49 9.59
N VAL A 65 -9.82 -6.96 8.75
CA VAL A 65 -9.15 -8.26 8.93
C VAL A 65 -8.39 -8.32 10.25
N CYS A 66 -7.61 -7.29 10.55
CA CYS A 66 -6.84 -7.19 11.78
C CYS A 66 -7.76 -7.28 13.02
N LYS A 67 -8.90 -6.57 13.00
CA LYS A 67 -9.90 -6.60 14.07
C LYS A 67 -10.56 -7.97 14.18
N LYS A 68 -11.06 -8.52 13.05
CA LYS A 68 -11.78 -9.80 13.01
C LYS A 68 -10.96 -10.94 13.61
N PHE A 69 -9.69 -11.01 13.31
CA PHE A 69 -8.78 -12.07 13.80
C PHE A 69 -8.00 -11.68 15.07
N GLY A 70 -8.29 -10.54 15.68
CA GLY A 70 -7.66 -10.10 16.93
C GLY A 70 -6.14 -9.94 16.82
N LEU A 71 -5.62 -9.58 15.64
CA LEU A 71 -4.17 -9.58 15.36
C LEU A 71 -3.43 -8.45 16.08
N ARG A 72 -4.11 -7.34 16.38
CA ARG A 72 -3.50 -6.12 16.94
C ARG A 72 -2.70 -6.37 18.22
N LYS A 73 -3.13 -7.31 19.05
CA LYS A 73 -2.46 -7.67 20.30
C LYS A 73 -1.05 -8.26 20.11
N ASN A 74 -0.76 -8.79 18.91
CA ASN A 74 0.52 -9.39 18.57
C ASN A 74 1.44 -8.46 17.78
N ILE A 75 1.00 -7.21 17.50
CA ILE A 75 1.72 -6.24 16.69
C ILE A 75 2.32 -5.15 17.58
N ASN A 76 3.63 -4.99 17.50
CA ASN A 76 4.37 -3.90 18.11
C ASN A 76 4.48 -2.76 17.11
N PHE A 77 3.55 -1.81 17.19
CA PHE A 77 3.52 -0.63 16.32
C PHE A 77 4.61 0.39 16.68
N ASN A 78 4.85 1.34 15.78
CA ASN A 78 5.88 2.38 15.93
C ASN A 78 7.24 1.78 16.27
N THR A 79 7.55 0.62 15.68
CA THR A 79 8.78 -0.13 15.98
C THR A 79 9.40 -0.64 14.69
N LYS A 80 10.49 -0.01 14.29
CA LYS A 80 11.24 -0.38 13.08
C LYS A 80 12.32 -1.39 13.41
N ILE A 81 12.42 -2.45 12.61
CA ILE A 81 13.57 -3.34 12.65
C ILE A 81 14.71 -2.70 11.85
N ILE A 82 15.84 -2.48 12.48
CA ILE A 82 17.02 -1.84 11.88
C ILE A 82 18.13 -2.83 11.56
N LYS A 83 18.12 -4.01 12.19
CA LYS A 83 19.14 -5.04 11.96
C LYS A 83 18.59 -6.41 12.27
N SER A 84 18.97 -7.40 11.46
CA SER A 84 18.80 -8.82 11.77
C SER A 84 20.06 -9.58 11.38
N LYS A 85 20.49 -10.51 12.24
CA LYS A 85 21.66 -11.35 12.00
C LYS A 85 21.40 -12.76 12.57
N PHE A 86 21.71 -13.78 11.78
CA PHE A 86 21.67 -15.16 12.28
C PHE A 86 22.93 -15.45 13.10
N SER A 87 22.76 -15.90 14.33
CA SER A 87 23.85 -16.38 15.20
C SER A 87 24.02 -17.88 14.99
N LYS A 88 25.14 -18.25 14.40
CA LYS A 88 25.49 -19.67 14.23
C LYS A 88 25.72 -20.39 15.58
N GLU A 89 26.23 -19.67 16.57
CA GLU A 89 26.48 -20.18 17.91
C GLU A 89 25.17 -20.51 18.63
N LYS A 90 24.21 -19.58 18.60
CA LYS A 90 22.90 -19.73 19.25
C LYS A 90 21.88 -20.48 18.41
N GLN A 91 22.15 -20.70 17.11
CA GLN A 91 21.19 -21.22 16.13
C GLN A 91 19.87 -20.41 16.10
N LYS A 92 19.97 -19.07 16.25
CA LYS A 92 18.84 -18.14 16.34
C LYS A 92 19.09 -16.86 15.57
N TRP A 93 18.00 -16.21 15.17
CA TRP A 93 18.04 -14.85 14.68
C TRP A 93 18.12 -13.87 15.84
N ILE A 94 19.03 -12.90 15.70
CA ILE A 94 19.15 -11.75 16.60
C ILE A 94 18.64 -10.53 15.84
N VAL A 95 17.53 -9.97 16.31
CA VAL A 95 16.82 -8.87 15.68
C VAL A 95 16.89 -7.63 16.56
N THR A 96 17.26 -6.48 16.01
CA THR A 96 17.39 -5.22 16.75
C THR A 96 16.39 -4.20 16.22
N THR A 97 15.67 -3.55 17.12
CA THR A 97 14.74 -2.46 16.82
C THR A 97 15.42 -1.10 16.86
N ASP A 98 14.76 -0.07 16.27
CA ASP A 98 15.18 1.34 16.38
C ASP A 98 15.21 1.86 17.82
N LYS A 99 14.49 1.21 18.73
CA LYS A 99 14.49 1.47 20.19
C LYS A 99 15.58 0.69 20.94
N GLN A 100 16.54 0.12 20.21
CA GLN A 100 17.65 -0.68 20.76
C GLN A 100 17.22 -1.97 21.50
N LYS A 101 15.95 -2.38 21.36
CA LYS A 101 15.50 -3.67 21.89
C LYS A 101 16.09 -4.80 21.04
N VAL A 102 16.71 -5.79 21.69
CA VAL A 102 17.25 -6.99 21.05
C VAL A 102 16.30 -8.15 21.31
N ILE A 103 15.95 -8.90 20.27
CA ILE A 103 15.02 -10.01 20.31
C ILE A 103 15.69 -11.22 19.67
N GLU A 104 15.55 -12.38 20.30
CA GLU A 104 15.99 -13.67 19.76
C GLU A 104 14.78 -14.46 19.27
N CYS A 105 14.85 -15.01 18.06
CA CYS A 105 13.81 -15.89 17.53
C CYS A 105 14.39 -17.04 16.70
N GLU A 106 13.69 -18.14 16.64
CA GLU A 106 14.07 -19.31 15.83
C GLU A 106 13.78 -19.06 14.34
N HIS A 107 12.67 -18.43 14.05
CA HIS A 107 12.24 -18.12 12.69
C HIS A 107 12.03 -16.61 12.52
N LEU A 108 12.57 -16.05 11.44
CA LEU A 108 12.37 -14.67 11.03
C LEU A 108 11.65 -14.63 9.70
N ILE A 109 10.46 -14.03 9.67
CA ILE A 109 9.68 -13.81 8.44
C ILE A 109 9.78 -12.33 8.06
N LEU A 110 10.36 -12.06 6.90
CA LEU A 110 10.49 -10.71 6.36
C LEU A 110 9.26 -10.38 5.48
N ALA A 111 8.23 -9.82 6.09
CA ALA A 111 7.01 -9.37 5.41
C ALA A 111 7.09 -7.87 5.04
N THR A 112 8.28 -7.40 4.63
CA THR A 112 8.58 -5.96 4.44
C THR A 112 7.98 -5.36 3.18
N GLY A 113 7.45 -6.19 2.28
CA GLY A 113 6.93 -5.74 0.98
C GLY A 113 8.03 -5.29 0.01
N ASN A 114 7.64 -4.98 -1.21
CA ASN A 114 8.52 -4.55 -2.29
C ASN A 114 8.42 -3.05 -2.63
N LEU A 115 7.47 -2.33 -2.05
CA LEU A 115 7.22 -0.89 -2.28
C LEU A 115 7.49 -0.03 -1.04
N SER A 116 8.22 -0.55 -0.07
CA SER A 116 8.41 0.10 1.24
C SER A 116 9.46 1.21 1.26
N THR A 117 10.29 1.32 0.21
CA THR A 117 11.35 2.34 0.13
C THR A 117 11.19 3.15 -1.15
N PRO A 118 10.90 4.46 -1.05
CA PRO A 118 10.83 5.32 -2.22
C PRO A 118 12.20 5.48 -2.85
N ASN A 119 12.26 5.40 -4.18
CA ASN A 119 13.47 5.63 -4.95
C ASN A 119 13.41 7.00 -5.64
N THR A 120 14.03 8.00 -5.03
CA THR A 120 14.09 9.34 -5.61
C THR A 120 15.09 9.37 -6.77
N PRO A 121 14.67 9.78 -7.99
CA PRO A 121 15.54 9.81 -9.13
C PRO A 121 16.67 10.84 -8.95
N LYS A 122 17.86 10.50 -9.43
CA LYS A 122 19.02 11.41 -9.41
C LYS A 122 18.92 12.39 -10.59
N ILE A 123 18.16 13.47 -10.39
CA ILE A 123 18.00 14.54 -11.40
C ILE A 123 18.95 15.68 -11.04
N PRO A 124 19.87 16.11 -11.96
CA PRO A 124 20.72 17.25 -11.72
C PRO A 124 19.89 18.51 -11.39
N GLY A 125 20.27 19.19 -10.31
CA GLY A 125 19.58 20.40 -9.87
C GLY A 125 18.29 20.17 -9.07
N LEU A 126 17.89 18.94 -8.78
CA LEU A 126 16.68 18.67 -8.01
C LEU A 126 16.67 19.40 -6.66
N ASN A 127 17.80 19.45 -5.97
CA ASN A 127 17.96 20.15 -4.68
C ASN A 127 17.90 21.68 -4.80
N ASN A 128 18.00 22.23 -5.99
CA ASN A 128 17.92 23.67 -6.26
C ASN A 128 16.49 24.12 -6.57
N TYR A 129 15.58 23.17 -6.77
CA TYR A 129 14.18 23.47 -7.02
C TYR A 129 13.54 24.13 -5.79
N LYS A 130 12.84 25.24 -6.00
CA LYS A 130 12.25 26.05 -4.92
C LYS A 130 10.77 25.74 -4.68
N GLY A 131 10.16 24.93 -5.53
CA GLY A 131 8.78 24.49 -5.37
C GLY A 131 8.67 23.24 -4.49
N ASN A 132 7.45 22.78 -4.27
CA ASN A 132 7.19 21.56 -3.55
C ASN A 132 7.47 20.32 -4.41
N ILE A 133 8.09 19.31 -3.84
CA ILE A 133 8.36 18.02 -4.48
C ILE A 133 7.65 16.94 -3.68
N TYR A 134 6.86 16.13 -4.36
CA TYR A 134 6.15 15.00 -3.78
C TYR A 134 6.54 13.71 -4.50
N HIS A 135 6.70 12.63 -3.75
CA HIS A 135 6.99 11.31 -4.31
C HIS A 135 5.84 10.36 -3.98
N THR A 136 5.29 9.65 -4.97
CA THR A 136 4.13 8.76 -4.76
C THR A 136 4.37 7.70 -3.69
N GLY A 137 5.59 7.18 -3.55
CA GLY A 137 5.97 6.25 -2.49
C GLY A 137 6.29 6.88 -1.12
N ALA A 138 6.23 8.22 -1.00
CA ALA A 138 6.44 8.98 0.24
C ALA A 138 5.50 10.18 0.29
N TRP A 139 4.22 9.93 0.07
CA TRP A 139 3.20 10.98 0.04
C TRP A 139 2.99 11.57 1.44
N PRO A 140 2.83 12.90 1.57
CA PRO A 140 2.62 13.53 2.87
C PRO A 140 1.31 13.05 3.53
N LYS A 141 1.25 13.17 4.86
CA LYS A 141 0.03 12.78 5.62
C LYS A 141 -1.17 13.61 5.20
N GLU A 142 -0.96 14.92 5.03
CA GLU A 142 -1.96 15.85 4.54
C GLU A 142 -1.93 15.92 3.02
N MET A 143 -3.09 15.83 2.40
CA MET A 143 -3.21 15.91 0.94
C MET A 143 -2.83 17.32 0.47
N PRO A 144 -1.83 17.47 -0.42
CA PRO A 144 -1.49 18.76 -0.98
C PRO A 144 -2.64 19.35 -1.79
N ASP A 145 -2.84 20.65 -1.65
CA ASP A 145 -3.79 21.38 -2.51
C ASP A 145 -3.11 21.80 -3.82
N PHE A 146 -3.67 21.33 -4.93
CA PHE A 146 -3.19 21.62 -6.27
C PHE A 146 -3.99 22.74 -6.96
N LYS A 147 -5.02 23.31 -6.31
CA LYS A 147 -5.86 24.34 -6.89
C LYS A 147 -5.03 25.58 -7.28
N GLY A 148 -5.16 25.98 -8.55
CA GLY A 148 -4.41 27.12 -9.09
C GLY A 148 -2.90 26.92 -9.17
N ARG A 149 -2.39 25.68 -9.03
CA ARG A 149 -0.96 25.36 -9.12
C ARG A 149 -0.60 24.85 -10.50
N LYS A 150 0.62 25.20 -10.94
CA LYS A 150 1.26 24.57 -12.10
C LYS A 150 1.99 23.32 -11.60
N VAL A 151 1.58 22.15 -12.09
CA VAL A 151 2.07 20.85 -11.60
C VAL A 151 2.84 20.12 -12.69
N GLY A 152 4.03 19.68 -12.40
CA GLY A 152 4.82 18.78 -13.24
C GLY A 152 4.76 17.34 -12.68
N VAL A 153 4.39 16.37 -13.51
CA VAL A 153 4.43 14.95 -13.16
C VAL A 153 5.55 14.27 -13.94
N ILE A 154 6.49 13.66 -13.23
CA ILE A 154 7.61 12.94 -13.85
C ILE A 154 7.30 11.44 -13.85
N GLY A 155 7.16 10.86 -15.03
CA GLY A 155 6.84 9.45 -15.23
C GLY A 155 5.39 9.19 -15.60
N THR A 156 5.15 8.02 -16.19
CA THR A 156 3.84 7.55 -16.68
C THR A 156 3.57 6.08 -16.29
N GLY A 157 4.16 5.63 -15.19
CA GLY A 157 3.87 4.31 -14.60
C GLY A 157 2.52 4.27 -13.88
N SER A 158 2.16 3.14 -13.27
CA SER A 158 0.86 2.90 -12.63
C SER A 158 0.44 4.02 -11.68
N SER A 159 1.33 4.49 -10.80
CA SER A 159 1.01 5.59 -9.87
C SER A 159 0.68 6.90 -10.58
N ALA A 160 1.39 7.21 -11.67
CA ALA A 160 1.13 8.43 -12.45
C ALA A 160 -0.19 8.34 -13.21
N VAL A 161 -0.48 7.19 -13.84
CA VAL A 161 -1.76 6.94 -14.53
C VAL A 161 -2.96 7.13 -13.58
N GLN A 162 -2.79 6.78 -12.31
CA GLN A 162 -3.82 6.94 -11.29
C GLN A 162 -3.93 8.39 -10.78
N SER A 163 -2.79 9.08 -10.59
CA SER A 163 -2.77 10.40 -9.96
C SER A 163 -3.00 11.56 -10.95
N ILE A 164 -2.55 11.45 -12.19
CA ILE A 164 -2.68 12.49 -13.21
C ILE A 164 -4.14 12.96 -13.39
N PRO A 165 -5.13 12.07 -13.58
CA PRO A 165 -6.52 12.50 -13.76
C PRO A 165 -7.07 13.26 -12.55
N ILE A 166 -6.68 12.86 -11.34
CA ILE A 166 -7.17 13.51 -10.12
C ILE A 166 -6.54 14.89 -9.94
N ILE A 167 -5.23 15.00 -10.16
CA ILE A 167 -4.50 16.27 -10.03
C ILE A 167 -4.97 17.25 -11.12
N SER A 168 -5.21 16.79 -12.36
CA SER A 168 -5.64 17.64 -13.48
C SER A 168 -6.97 18.32 -13.24
N ASN A 169 -7.85 17.74 -12.42
CA ASN A 169 -9.16 18.34 -12.11
C ASN A 169 -9.06 19.65 -11.30
N THR A 170 -7.95 19.88 -10.61
CA THR A 170 -7.80 21.03 -9.71
C THR A 170 -6.60 21.92 -10.05
N ALA A 171 -5.58 21.38 -10.70
CA ALA A 171 -4.40 22.12 -11.11
C ALA A 171 -4.76 23.16 -12.22
N GLU A 172 -4.16 24.35 -12.14
CA GLU A 172 -4.24 25.37 -13.21
C GLU A 172 -3.62 24.85 -14.51
N LYS A 173 -2.49 24.17 -14.40
CA LYS A 173 -1.77 23.55 -15.51
C LYS A 173 -1.08 22.31 -15.05
N LEU A 174 -1.21 21.22 -15.80
CA LEU A 174 -0.49 19.97 -15.55
C LEU A 174 0.39 19.64 -16.77
N ILE A 175 1.65 19.35 -16.53
CA ILE A 175 2.63 18.94 -17.54
C ILE A 175 3.16 17.57 -17.14
N VAL A 176 3.11 16.61 -18.05
CA VAL A 176 3.62 15.25 -17.84
C VAL A 176 4.94 15.08 -18.60
N PHE A 177 5.97 14.66 -17.87
CA PHE A 177 7.29 14.38 -18.42
C PHE A 177 7.46 12.85 -18.55
N GLN A 178 7.48 12.36 -19.77
CA GLN A 178 7.63 10.94 -20.07
C GLN A 178 8.99 10.69 -20.73
N ARG A 179 9.77 9.79 -20.15
CA ARG A 179 11.01 9.30 -20.76
C ARG A 179 10.73 8.04 -21.61
N THR A 180 10.07 7.08 -21.00
CA THR A 180 9.75 5.80 -21.63
C THR A 180 8.23 5.62 -21.60
N PRO A 181 7.59 5.36 -22.76
CA PRO A 181 6.15 5.12 -22.80
C PRO A 181 5.80 3.82 -22.06
N ASN A 182 4.68 3.84 -21.36
CA ASN A 182 4.07 2.67 -20.75
C ASN A 182 2.83 2.29 -21.53
N PHE A 183 2.68 1.01 -21.84
CA PHE A 183 1.45 0.50 -22.41
C PHE A 183 0.38 0.41 -21.34
N SER A 184 -0.80 0.96 -21.64
CA SER A 184 -1.94 0.94 -20.74
C SER A 184 -3.17 0.43 -21.47
N LEU A 185 -3.95 -0.40 -20.80
CA LEU A 185 -5.26 -0.84 -21.28
C LEU A 185 -6.37 -0.17 -20.46
N PRO A 186 -7.52 0.12 -21.06
CA PRO A 186 -8.67 0.61 -20.31
C PRO A 186 -9.07 -0.38 -19.22
N ALA A 187 -9.01 0.04 -17.96
CA ALA A 187 -9.38 -0.79 -16.81
C ALA A 187 -10.86 -1.16 -16.78
N ARG A 188 -11.69 -0.43 -17.54
CA ARG A 188 -13.17 -0.58 -17.50
C ARG A 188 -13.68 -0.58 -16.07
N HIS A 189 -13.11 0.36 -15.30
CA HIS A 189 -13.45 0.55 -13.89
C HIS A 189 -14.93 0.91 -13.75
N ARG A 190 -15.57 0.36 -12.71
CA ARG A 190 -16.98 0.61 -12.37
C ARG A 190 -17.25 0.23 -10.93
N ASP A 191 -18.35 0.71 -10.42
CA ASP A 191 -18.91 0.19 -9.18
C ASP A 191 -19.22 -1.31 -9.32
N LEU A 192 -19.17 -2.02 -8.22
CA LEU A 192 -19.59 -3.41 -8.14
C LEU A 192 -21.06 -3.43 -7.69
N PRO A 193 -22.01 -3.72 -8.60
CA PRO A 193 -23.41 -3.85 -8.26
C PRO A 193 -23.63 -4.98 -7.26
N LYS A 194 -24.72 -4.89 -6.49
CA LYS A 194 -25.04 -5.86 -5.43
C LYS A 194 -25.16 -7.28 -5.97
N ASP A 195 -25.85 -7.44 -7.09
CA ASP A 195 -26.05 -8.75 -7.76
C ASP A 195 -24.70 -9.37 -8.16
N LYS A 196 -23.77 -8.58 -8.68
CA LYS A 196 -22.42 -9.07 -9.02
C LYS A 196 -21.62 -9.46 -7.80
N ARG A 197 -21.67 -8.69 -6.71
CA ARG A 197 -21.03 -9.08 -5.45
C ARG A 197 -21.57 -10.40 -4.92
N GLU A 198 -22.88 -10.58 -4.94
CA GLU A 198 -23.54 -11.81 -4.50
C GLU A 198 -23.17 -13.01 -5.38
N GLU A 199 -23.10 -12.81 -6.70
CA GLU A 199 -22.64 -13.83 -7.65
C GLU A 199 -21.21 -14.28 -7.32
N TYR A 200 -20.27 -13.33 -7.13
CA TYR A 200 -18.90 -13.63 -6.74
C TYR A 200 -18.82 -14.37 -5.40
N LYS A 201 -19.56 -13.92 -4.40
CA LYS A 201 -19.58 -14.55 -3.07
C LYS A 201 -20.05 -16.00 -3.11
N LYS A 202 -21.05 -16.30 -3.91
CA LYS A 202 -21.54 -17.68 -4.13
C LYS A 202 -20.52 -18.57 -4.84
N ASN A 203 -19.65 -17.98 -5.63
CA ASN A 203 -18.79 -18.71 -6.55
C ASN A 203 -17.28 -18.47 -6.30
N TYR A 204 -16.87 -17.98 -5.13
CA TYR A 204 -15.46 -17.69 -4.85
C TYR A 204 -14.51 -18.84 -5.19
N LYS A 205 -14.89 -20.08 -4.84
CA LYS A 205 -14.07 -21.28 -5.14
C LYS A 205 -13.93 -21.56 -6.63
N LYS A 206 -14.84 -21.05 -7.45
CA LYS A 206 -14.79 -21.23 -8.92
C LYS A 206 -13.94 -20.17 -9.61
N TYR A 207 -13.88 -18.96 -9.05
CA TYR A 207 -13.17 -17.82 -9.63
C TYR A 207 -11.72 -17.70 -9.16
N ARG A 208 -11.27 -18.58 -8.24
CA ARG A 208 -9.91 -18.58 -7.68
C ARG A 208 -9.13 -19.84 -7.95
#